data_05fb4992628d7c7daa3e4d116b5a4df6
#
_entry.id   05fb4992628d7c7daa3e4d116b5a4df6
#
_cell.length_a   1.000
_cell.length_b   1.000
_cell.length_c   1.000
_cell.angle_alpha   90.00
_cell.angle_beta   90.00
_cell.angle_gamma   90.00
#
_symmetry.space_group_name_H-M   'P 1'
#
loop_
_entity.id
_entity.type
_entity.pdbx_description
1 polymer ?
#
loop_
_entity_poly.entity_id
_entity_poly.type
_entity_poly.pdbx_seq_one_letter_code
_entity_poly.pdbx_strand_id
1 'polypeptide(L)'
;MNFQSIIRGMTQNHAELNDKADDPTLRPIRSTGSPSEVADRITDWVNTQSNWQIISRDSPNESGEIALHLTRTTGLFQFVDDIHVRVVDDDNRGASRIEAESQSRVGKGDLGQNARNLRELTGAFR
;
A
#
# COMPACT_ATOMS: atom_id res chain seq x y z
N MET A 1 19.60 15.04 0.77
CA MET A 1 20.03 14.77 -0.35
C MET A 1 18.99 14.82 -1.27
N ASN A 2 19.12 15.39 -2.21
CA ASN A 2 18.23 15.44 -3.00
C ASN A 2 18.05 14.46 -3.93
N PHE A 3 18.88 13.55 -3.97
CA PHE A 3 18.72 12.41 -4.63
C PHE A 3 17.46 11.85 -4.24
N GLN A 4 17.07 12.02 -3.03
CA GLN A 4 15.86 11.49 -2.55
C GLN A 4 14.72 12.17 -3.20
N SER A 5 14.92 13.39 -3.67
CA SER A 5 13.84 14.05 -4.34
C SER A 5 13.50 13.34 -5.62
N ILE A 6 14.43 12.58 -6.16
CA ILE A 6 14.20 11.88 -7.39
C ILE A 6 13.38 10.67 -7.14
N ILE A 7 13.62 10.00 -6.04
CA ILE A 7 12.93 8.78 -5.76
C ILE A 7 11.82 8.96 -4.76
N ARG A 8 11.45 10.16 -4.44
CA ARG A 8 10.32 10.51 -3.59
C ARG A 8 9.76 9.40 -2.78
N GLY A 9 10.06 9.36 -1.48
CA GLY A 9 9.55 8.37 -0.55
C GLY A 9 10.11 6.96 -0.73
N MET A 10 11.12 6.78 -1.60
CA MET A 10 11.70 5.47 -1.85
C MET A 10 13.13 5.40 -1.34
N THR A 11 13.46 4.29 -0.68
CA THR A 11 14.82 3.98 -0.24
C THR A 11 15.08 2.50 -0.53
N GLN A 12 16.22 1.97 -0.12
CA GLN A 12 16.53 0.59 -0.37
C GLN A 12 15.53 -0.37 0.25
N ASN A 13 14.91 0.00 1.36
CA ASN A 13 14.01 -0.90 2.05
C ASN A 13 12.63 -0.30 2.30
N HIS A 14 12.28 0.79 1.63
CA HIS A 14 11.00 1.46 1.81
C HIS A 14 10.53 2.11 0.51
N ALA A 15 9.24 2.04 0.25
CA ALA A 15 8.60 2.77 -0.84
C ALA A 15 7.21 3.23 -0.38
N GLU A 16 6.70 4.33 -0.93
CA GLU A 16 5.35 4.75 -0.62
C GLU A 16 4.67 5.30 -1.87
N LEU A 17 3.34 5.20 -1.92
CA LEU A 17 2.58 5.83 -2.98
C LEU A 17 2.65 7.35 -2.79
N ASN A 18 2.91 8.07 -3.87
CA ASN A 18 3.12 9.49 -3.79
C ASN A 18 2.47 10.16 -5.01
N ASP A 19 1.68 11.21 -4.79
CA ASP A 19 1.01 11.92 -5.86
C ASP A 19 1.98 12.47 -6.88
N LYS A 20 3.20 12.75 -6.47
CA LYS A 20 4.21 13.32 -7.34
C LYS A 20 5.17 12.28 -7.92
N ALA A 21 4.87 11.00 -7.75
CA ALA A 21 5.70 9.95 -8.32
C ALA A 21 5.76 10.09 -9.84
N ASP A 22 6.94 9.91 -10.41
CA ASP A 22 7.11 9.95 -11.86
C ASP A 22 6.38 8.78 -12.50
N ASP A 23 6.42 7.62 -11.86
CA ASP A 23 5.72 6.43 -12.33
C ASP A 23 4.26 6.52 -11.86
N PRO A 24 3.30 6.64 -12.78
CA PRO A 24 1.88 6.73 -12.39
C PRO A 24 1.38 5.53 -11.60
N THR A 25 2.01 4.38 -11.72
CA THR A 25 1.60 3.17 -10.99
C THR A 25 2.00 3.21 -9.53
N LEU A 26 2.78 4.22 -9.13
CA LEU A 26 3.18 4.42 -7.74
C LEU A 26 2.52 5.66 -7.13
N ARG A 27 1.37 6.05 -7.65
CA ARG A 27 0.56 7.12 -7.08
C ARG A 27 -0.63 6.54 -6.33
N PRO A 28 -1.12 7.22 -5.29
CA PRO A 28 -2.36 6.80 -4.64
C PRO A 28 -3.48 6.68 -5.68
N ILE A 29 -4.42 5.78 -5.42
CA ILE A 29 -5.51 5.57 -6.35
C ILE A 29 -6.84 5.80 -5.67
N ARG A 30 -7.87 6.10 -6.47
CA ARG A 30 -9.25 6.22 -6.00
C ARG A 30 -10.01 4.95 -6.34
N SER A 31 -10.86 4.55 -5.45
CA SER A 31 -11.73 3.40 -5.66
C SER A 31 -13.13 3.76 -5.21
N THR A 32 -14.14 3.36 -5.98
CA THR A 32 -15.53 3.65 -5.66
C THR A 32 -15.92 2.97 -4.36
N GLY A 33 -16.65 3.69 -3.52
CA GLY A 33 -17.16 3.17 -2.27
C GLY A 33 -16.64 3.90 -1.06
N SER A 34 -17.22 3.62 0.08
CA SER A 34 -16.78 4.17 1.36
C SER A 34 -15.45 3.54 1.78
N PRO A 35 -14.74 4.11 2.73
CA PRO A 35 -13.52 3.48 3.24
C PRO A 35 -13.75 2.04 3.70
N SER A 36 -14.88 1.74 4.35
CA SER A 36 -15.17 0.37 4.78
C SER A 36 -15.35 -0.56 3.59
N GLU A 37 -16.07 -0.13 2.56
CA GLU A 37 -16.27 -0.96 1.38
C GLU A 37 -14.97 -1.22 0.65
N VAL A 38 -14.13 -0.19 0.53
CA VAL A 38 -12.84 -0.34 -0.14
C VAL A 38 -11.91 -1.22 0.71
N ALA A 39 -11.89 -1.04 2.04
CA ALA A 39 -11.10 -1.88 2.92
C ALA A 39 -11.56 -3.36 2.86
N ASP A 40 -12.86 -3.59 2.70
CA ASP A 40 -13.38 -4.96 2.53
C ASP A 40 -12.85 -5.58 1.24
N ARG A 41 -12.84 -4.81 0.14
CA ARG A 41 -12.32 -5.33 -1.11
C ARG A 41 -10.82 -5.59 -1.06
N ILE A 42 -10.06 -4.75 -0.34
CA ILE A 42 -8.63 -4.99 -0.15
C ILE A 42 -8.42 -6.28 0.67
N THR A 43 -9.19 -6.45 1.74
CA THR A 43 -9.13 -7.66 2.56
C THR A 43 -9.43 -8.91 1.73
N ASP A 44 -10.48 -8.84 0.92
CA ASP A 44 -10.86 -9.97 0.08
C ASP A 44 -9.75 -10.30 -0.93
N TRP A 45 -9.17 -9.28 -1.55
CA TRP A 45 -8.07 -9.49 -2.49
C TRP A 45 -6.86 -10.13 -1.80
N VAL A 46 -6.46 -9.63 -0.64
CA VAL A 46 -5.33 -10.19 0.10
C VAL A 46 -5.57 -11.67 0.40
N ASN A 47 -6.79 -12.00 0.78
CA ASN A 47 -7.12 -13.38 1.13
C ASN A 47 -7.08 -14.34 -0.08
N THR A 48 -7.05 -13.82 -1.30
CA THR A 48 -6.89 -14.65 -2.49
C THR A 48 -5.43 -14.82 -2.89
N GLN A 49 -4.51 -14.08 -2.26
CA GLN A 49 -3.09 -14.11 -2.63
C GLN A 49 -2.32 -15.02 -1.70
N SER A 50 -1.54 -15.95 -2.23
CA SER A 50 -0.83 -16.94 -1.41
C SER A 50 0.28 -16.36 -0.56
N ASN A 51 0.84 -15.22 -0.96
CA ASN A 51 2.00 -14.64 -0.28
C ASN A 51 1.68 -13.32 0.42
N TRP A 52 0.43 -12.94 0.50
CA TRP A 52 -0.03 -11.77 1.23
C TRP A 52 -0.86 -12.18 2.44
N GLN A 53 -0.79 -11.43 3.52
CA GLN A 53 -1.60 -11.69 4.71
C GLN A 53 -2.07 -10.40 5.35
N ILE A 54 -3.25 -10.44 5.99
CA ILE A 54 -3.74 -9.36 6.82
C ILE A 54 -3.20 -9.58 8.22
N ILE A 55 -2.48 -8.61 8.75
CA ILE A 55 -2.00 -8.65 10.14
C ILE A 55 -3.02 -7.96 11.04
N SER A 56 -3.52 -6.81 10.63
CA SER A 56 -4.51 -6.10 11.42
C SER A 56 -5.32 -5.16 10.54
N ARG A 57 -6.51 -4.84 11.01
CA ARG A 57 -7.37 -3.84 10.42
C ARG A 57 -7.98 -3.05 11.56
N ASP A 58 -7.76 -1.74 11.57
CA ASP A 58 -8.29 -0.91 12.64
C ASP A 58 -9.72 -0.52 12.33
N SER A 59 -10.49 -0.23 13.37
CA SER A 59 -11.81 0.36 13.19
C SER A 59 -11.66 1.76 12.61
N PRO A 60 -12.68 2.29 11.92
CA PRO A 60 -12.59 3.64 11.38
C PRO A 60 -12.31 4.66 12.49
N ASN A 61 -11.40 5.61 12.23
CA ASN A 61 -11.16 6.69 13.15
C ASN A 61 -12.24 7.76 13.03
N GLU A 62 -12.08 8.90 13.70
CA GLU A 62 -13.09 9.95 13.67
C GLU A 62 -13.37 10.49 12.27
N SER A 63 -12.41 10.44 11.37
CA SER A 63 -12.57 10.87 10.00
C SER A 63 -13.11 9.78 9.10
N GLY A 64 -13.34 8.59 9.63
CA GLY A 64 -13.76 7.44 8.82
C GLY A 64 -12.60 6.73 8.13
N GLU A 65 -11.36 7.14 8.36
CA GLU A 65 -10.19 6.54 7.76
C GLU A 65 -9.92 5.18 8.37
N ILE A 66 -9.60 4.20 7.54
CA ILE A 66 -9.30 2.84 7.98
C ILE A 66 -7.85 2.50 7.66
N ALA A 67 -7.13 2.01 8.65
CA ALA A 67 -5.75 1.56 8.49
C ALA A 67 -5.70 0.04 8.45
N LEU A 68 -4.92 -0.49 7.52
CA LEU A 68 -4.68 -1.91 7.39
C LEU A 68 -3.19 -2.17 7.44
N HIS A 69 -2.80 -3.22 8.15
CA HIS A 69 -1.41 -3.68 8.12
C HIS A 69 -1.40 -5.04 7.42
N LEU A 70 -0.68 -5.12 6.33
CA LEU A 70 -0.54 -6.33 5.52
C LEU A 70 0.91 -6.75 5.52
N THR A 71 1.16 -8.00 5.20
CA THR A 71 2.52 -8.45 4.91
C THR A 71 2.55 -9.15 3.57
N ARG A 72 3.68 -9.06 2.89
CA ARG A 72 3.95 -9.83 1.70
C ARG A 72 5.26 -10.54 1.90
N THR A 73 5.27 -11.85 1.74
CA THR A 73 6.46 -12.67 1.86
C THR A 73 7.03 -12.91 0.47
N THR A 74 8.29 -12.60 0.28
CA THR A 74 8.90 -12.62 -1.04
C THR A 74 10.07 -13.56 -1.14
N GLY A 75 10.23 -14.12 -2.31
CA GLY A 75 11.44 -14.79 -2.70
C GLY A 75 11.69 -16.13 -2.06
N LEU A 76 12.79 -16.69 -2.48
CA LEU A 76 13.22 -17.98 -2.03
C LEU A 76 13.55 -17.97 -0.54
N PHE A 77 14.04 -16.84 -0.04
CA PHE A 77 14.46 -16.75 1.35
C PHE A 77 13.33 -16.29 2.27
N GLN A 78 12.13 -16.12 1.75
CA GLN A 78 10.97 -15.79 2.57
C GLN A 78 11.13 -14.47 3.34
N PHE A 79 11.64 -13.44 2.70
CA PHE A 79 11.72 -12.13 3.31
C PHE A 79 10.32 -11.54 3.45
N VAL A 80 10.06 -10.87 4.55
CA VAL A 80 8.75 -10.30 4.83
C VAL A 80 8.82 -8.79 4.70
N ASP A 81 7.88 -8.24 3.93
CA ASP A 81 7.70 -6.81 3.80
C ASP A 81 6.40 -6.42 4.50
N ASP A 82 6.42 -5.33 5.25
CA ASP A 82 5.22 -4.78 5.86
C ASP A 82 4.63 -3.73 4.94
N ILE A 83 3.33 -3.83 4.66
CA ILE A 83 2.62 -2.87 3.84
C ILE A 83 1.55 -2.24 4.73
N HIS A 84 1.63 -0.92 4.93
CA HIS A 84 0.65 -0.17 5.68
C HIS A 84 -0.23 0.59 4.70
N VAL A 85 -1.53 0.37 4.77
CA VAL A 85 -2.50 0.95 3.87
C VAL A 85 -3.43 1.86 4.65
N ARG A 86 -3.73 3.04 4.10
CA ARG A 86 -4.76 3.90 4.65
C ARG A 86 -5.82 4.10 3.59
N VAL A 87 -7.07 3.88 3.97
CA VAL A 87 -8.20 4.09 3.08
C VAL A 87 -8.94 5.32 3.62
N VAL A 88 -8.96 6.37 2.83
CA VAL A 88 -9.44 7.66 3.26
C VAL A 88 -10.62 8.08 2.40
N ASP A 89 -11.66 8.66 3.00
CA ASP A 89 -12.79 9.15 2.24
C ASP A 89 -12.32 10.26 1.29
N ASP A 90 -12.77 10.24 0.06
CA ASP A 90 -12.32 11.19 -0.93
C ASP A 90 -13.37 12.29 -1.08
N ASP A 91 -13.42 13.16 -0.07
CA ASP A 91 -14.26 14.35 -0.06
C ASP A 91 -15.76 14.08 -0.30
N ASN A 92 -16.27 13.00 0.26
CA ASN A 92 -17.68 12.65 0.18
C ASN A 92 -18.22 12.49 -1.25
N ARG A 93 -17.36 12.06 -2.16
CA ARG A 93 -17.75 11.85 -3.54
C ARG A 93 -18.14 10.40 -3.86
N GLY A 94 -18.38 9.62 -2.84
CA GLY A 94 -18.72 8.21 -3.04
C GLY A 94 -17.52 7.37 -3.44
N ALA A 95 -16.31 7.86 -3.19
CA ALA A 95 -15.08 7.16 -3.48
C ALA A 95 -14.11 7.30 -2.33
N SER A 96 -13.15 6.40 -2.25
CA SER A 96 -12.09 6.44 -1.26
C SER A 96 -10.74 6.47 -1.95
N ARG A 97 -9.76 7.04 -1.26
CA ARG A 97 -8.39 7.12 -1.74
C ARG A 97 -7.59 6.09 -1.01
N ILE A 98 -6.83 5.28 -1.74
CA ILE A 98 -5.94 4.27 -1.18
C ILE A 98 -4.54 4.83 -1.16
N GLU A 99 -3.97 4.94 0.04
CA GLU A 99 -2.59 5.34 0.26
C GLU A 99 -1.86 4.16 0.88
N ALA A 100 -0.61 3.97 0.58
CA ALA A 100 0.13 2.83 1.09
C ALA A 100 1.63 3.05 1.09
N GLU A 101 2.31 2.34 1.99
CA GLU A 101 3.76 2.27 1.99
C GLU A 101 4.16 0.83 2.21
N SER A 102 5.33 0.45 1.74
CA SER A 102 5.88 -0.89 1.89
C SER A 102 7.29 -0.79 2.42
N GLN A 103 7.62 -1.56 3.44
CA GLN A 103 8.92 -1.55 4.05
C GLN A 103 9.42 -2.96 4.32
N SER A 104 10.66 -3.24 3.95
CA SER A 104 11.28 -4.52 4.21
C SER A 104 11.69 -4.61 5.67
N ARG A 105 11.46 -5.77 6.29
CA ARG A 105 11.91 -6.02 7.68
C ARG A 105 13.41 -6.19 7.73
N VAL A 106 14.01 -6.68 6.66
CA VAL A 106 15.45 -6.87 6.59
C VAL A 106 16.06 -5.59 6.06
N GLY A 107 17.12 -5.10 6.70
CA GLY A 107 17.67 -3.80 6.41
C GLY A 107 18.20 -3.60 5.01
N LYS A 108 18.49 -4.69 4.28
CA LYS A 108 18.92 -4.56 2.92
C LYS A 108 17.83 -4.96 1.98
N GLY A 109 16.70 -4.34 2.06
CA GLY A 109 15.62 -4.64 1.15
C GLY A 109 15.95 -4.24 -0.28
N ASP A 110 15.30 -4.89 -1.21
CA ASP A 110 15.42 -4.57 -2.62
C ASP A 110 14.46 -3.41 -2.88
N LEU A 111 14.98 -2.27 -3.29
CA LEU A 111 14.19 -1.11 -3.63
C LEU A 111 13.08 -1.45 -4.60
N GLY A 112 13.39 -2.24 -5.60
CA GLY A 112 12.40 -2.65 -6.60
C GLY A 112 11.30 -3.52 -6.01
N GLN A 113 11.59 -4.29 -4.96
CA GLN A 113 10.58 -5.17 -4.37
C GLN A 113 9.47 -4.38 -3.66
N ASN A 114 9.82 -3.35 -2.90
CA ASN A 114 8.79 -2.56 -2.23
C ASN A 114 7.92 -1.80 -3.25
N ALA A 115 8.53 -1.29 -4.31
CA ALA A 115 7.77 -0.68 -5.41
C ALA A 115 6.86 -1.71 -6.09
N ARG A 116 7.37 -2.93 -6.31
CA ARG A 116 6.55 -4.00 -6.91
C ARG A 116 5.36 -4.36 -6.02
N ASN A 117 5.55 -4.39 -4.70
CA ASN A 117 4.45 -4.67 -3.77
C ASN A 117 3.35 -3.63 -3.93
N LEU A 118 3.72 -2.36 -4.01
CA LEU A 118 2.74 -1.29 -4.17
C LEU A 118 2.05 -1.33 -5.53
N ARG A 119 2.78 -1.68 -6.61
CA ARG A 119 2.16 -1.84 -7.92
C ARG A 119 1.19 -3.01 -7.95
N GLU A 120 1.53 -4.10 -7.26
CA GLU A 120 0.66 -5.27 -7.20
C GLU A 120 -0.64 -4.91 -6.47
N LEU A 121 -0.53 -4.22 -5.34
CA LEU A 121 -1.68 -3.79 -4.57
C LEU A 121 -2.55 -2.83 -5.42
N THR A 122 -1.97 -1.75 -5.94
CA THR A 122 -2.76 -0.77 -6.66
C THR A 122 -3.31 -1.32 -7.96
N GLY A 123 -2.56 -2.19 -8.62
CA GLY A 123 -3.01 -2.82 -9.86
C GLY A 123 -4.28 -3.64 -9.69
N ALA A 124 -4.52 -4.17 -8.51
CA ALA A 124 -5.72 -4.95 -8.22
C ALA A 124 -6.98 -4.07 -8.15
N PHE A 125 -6.82 -2.74 -8.02
CA PHE A 125 -7.93 -1.83 -7.82
C PHE A 125 -8.02 -0.71 -8.87
N ARG A 126 -7.23 -0.79 -9.92
CA ARG A 126 -7.31 0.18 -11.02
C ARG A 126 -8.47 -0.11 -11.96
#